data_9cea525fb17807aeff33db35a98d7798
#
_entry.id   9cea525fb17807aeff33db35a98d7798
#
_cell.length_a   1.000
_cell.length_b   1.000
_cell.length_c   1.000
_cell.angle_alpha   90.00
_cell.angle_beta   90.00
_cell.angle_gamma   90.00
#
_symmetry.space_group_name_H-M   'P 1'
#
loop_
_entity.id
_entity.type
_entity.pdbx_description
1 polymer ?
#
loop_
_entity_poly.entity_id
_entity_poly.type
_entity_poly.pdbx_seq_one_letter_code
_entity_poly.pdbx_strand_id
1 'polypeptide(L)'
;MATIEELAAKVAELEQQMAAITAPPTEYYTSAYSGEEIDAAVKKVSEGLAGGVASFNGRTGAVLPQSGDYNATQIPVSGEPEAETVAAALSNKAPAGFGFGDAVQSIETTSAEESYETYCAKVDTVLDGMPNKTAKLVLAYPPAVYGKAGTTISLLYKGDANYAVLSNIGSADAGLCGWRMIRLKKSSSEPSAWQPFEWEHPPMQLGVEYRTVERYDGKPVYVKAVNFGIVSNNDTKFVEHGISNFESCIECAGFGGEKNLIGNEGVDVLYANTTGVSIETNGYFTKASSDGVNTVAIIKYTKTTD
;
A
#
# COMPACT_ATOMS: atom_id res chain seq x y z
N MET A 1 3.45 65.09 -60.43
CA MET A 1 2.97 65.94 -59.28
C MET A 1 1.46 65.96 -59.45
N ALA A 2 0.76 65.68 -58.39
CA ALA A 2 -0.70 65.76 -58.38
C ALA A 2 -1.12 67.24 -58.67
N THR A 3 -2.18 67.44 -59.39
CA THR A 3 -2.74 68.78 -59.61
C THR A 3 -3.45 69.29 -58.35
N ILE A 4 -3.63 70.62 -58.28
CA ILE A 4 -4.34 71.22 -57.18
C ILE A 4 -5.78 70.70 -57.09
N GLU A 5 -6.40 70.40 -58.22
CA GLU A 5 -7.74 69.82 -58.35
C GLU A 5 -7.79 68.34 -57.75
N GLU A 6 -6.76 67.53 -58.03
CA GLU A 6 -6.66 66.21 -57.50
C GLU A 6 -6.44 66.22 -55.99
N LEU A 7 -5.66 67.18 -55.46
CA LEU A 7 -5.46 67.38 -54.06
C LEU A 7 -6.74 67.87 -53.33
N ALA A 8 -7.47 68.83 -53.99
CA ALA A 8 -8.74 69.27 -53.41
C ALA A 8 -9.81 68.18 -53.34
N ALA A 9 -9.88 67.32 -54.39
CA ALA A 9 -10.77 66.17 -54.39
C ALA A 9 -10.44 65.17 -53.23
N LYS A 10 -9.13 64.96 -53.04
CA LYS A 10 -8.68 64.06 -51.96
C LYS A 10 -8.90 64.63 -50.57
N VAL A 11 -8.80 65.93 -50.42
CA VAL A 11 -9.14 66.61 -49.13
C VAL A 11 -10.64 66.49 -48.87
N ALA A 12 -11.51 66.72 -49.85
CA ALA A 12 -12.95 66.55 -49.69
C ALA A 12 -13.35 65.12 -49.37
N GLU A 13 -12.67 64.12 -49.95
CA GLU A 13 -12.88 62.69 -49.62
C GLU A 13 -12.46 62.39 -48.23
N LEU A 14 -11.33 62.89 -47.73
CA LEU A 14 -10.84 62.71 -46.35
C LEU A 14 -11.76 63.42 -45.35
N GLU A 15 -12.27 64.59 -45.64
CA GLU A 15 -13.24 65.30 -44.79
C GLU A 15 -14.54 64.49 -44.68
N GLN A 16 -14.99 63.87 -45.79
CA GLN A 16 -16.16 62.99 -45.74
C GLN A 16 -15.93 61.72 -44.94
N GLN A 17 -14.73 61.13 -45.07
CA GLN A 17 -14.33 59.97 -44.28
C GLN A 17 -14.22 60.34 -42.78
N MET A 18 -13.66 61.48 -42.47
CA MET A 18 -13.60 61.99 -41.09
C MET A 18 -14.99 62.24 -40.50
N ALA A 19 -15.91 62.80 -41.27
CA ALA A 19 -17.29 63.01 -40.83
C ALA A 19 -18.02 61.70 -40.59
N ALA A 20 -17.72 60.70 -41.38
CA ALA A 20 -18.25 59.33 -41.18
C ALA A 20 -17.67 58.64 -39.93
N ILE A 21 -16.42 58.95 -39.58
CA ILE A 21 -15.77 58.39 -38.38
C ILE A 21 -16.27 59.12 -37.08
N THR A 22 -16.58 60.39 -37.17
CA THR A 22 -17.06 61.18 -36.05
C THR A 22 -18.58 61.06 -35.80
N ALA A 23 -19.35 60.53 -36.75
CA ALA A 23 -20.73 60.14 -36.50
C ALA A 23 -20.71 58.72 -35.89
N PRO A 24 -21.10 58.57 -34.64
CA PRO A 24 -21.16 57.24 -34.07
C PRO A 24 -22.15 56.42 -34.88
N PRO A 25 -21.75 55.22 -35.34
CA PRO A 25 -22.68 54.35 -36.05
C PRO A 25 -23.88 54.12 -35.14
N THR A 26 -25.07 54.18 -35.64
CA THR A 26 -26.32 53.90 -34.92
C THR A 26 -26.41 52.52 -34.33
N GLU A 27 -25.42 51.67 -34.62
CA GLU A 27 -25.27 50.31 -34.14
C GLU A 27 -24.35 50.16 -32.95
N TYR A 28 -23.66 51.21 -32.49
CA TYR A 28 -22.84 51.14 -31.31
C TYR A 28 -23.72 51.24 -30.03
N TYR A 29 -23.40 50.36 -29.05
CA TYR A 29 -23.99 50.46 -27.72
C TYR A 29 -23.76 51.87 -27.17
N THR A 30 -24.84 52.64 -27.02
CA THR A 30 -24.81 53.90 -26.30
C THR A 30 -25.04 53.57 -24.82
N SER A 31 -24.08 53.91 -24.00
CA SER A 31 -24.24 53.76 -22.54
C SER A 31 -25.49 54.49 -22.08
N ALA A 32 -26.28 53.88 -21.24
CA ALA A 32 -27.42 54.52 -20.56
C ALA A 32 -26.98 55.63 -19.62
N TYR A 33 -25.67 55.72 -19.35
CA TYR A 33 -25.07 56.71 -18.45
C TYR A 33 -24.28 57.75 -19.27
N SER A 34 -24.32 59.01 -18.88
CA SER A 34 -23.52 60.08 -19.42
C SER A 34 -22.03 59.88 -19.17
N GLY A 35 -21.16 60.50 -19.96
CA GLY A 35 -19.70 60.44 -19.72
C GLY A 35 -19.33 60.91 -18.30
N GLU A 36 -19.99 61.91 -17.78
CA GLU A 36 -19.77 62.42 -16.42
C GLU A 36 -20.17 61.41 -15.35
N GLU A 37 -21.25 60.67 -15.57
CA GLU A 37 -21.68 59.60 -14.66
C GLU A 37 -20.71 58.41 -14.67
N ILE A 38 -20.20 58.07 -15.82
CA ILE A 38 -19.17 57.04 -16.00
C ILE A 38 -17.87 57.46 -15.32
N ASP A 39 -17.41 58.68 -15.58
CA ASP A 39 -16.20 59.23 -14.96
C ASP A 39 -16.32 59.32 -13.44
N ALA A 40 -17.48 59.73 -12.92
CA ALA A 40 -17.75 59.73 -11.48
C ALA A 40 -17.79 58.33 -10.87
N ALA A 41 -18.33 57.33 -11.61
CA ALA A 41 -18.32 55.90 -11.18
C ALA A 41 -16.91 55.32 -11.20
N VAL A 42 -16.14 55.59 -12.25
CA VAL A 42 -14.74 55.15 -12.39
C VAL A 42 -13.89 55.79 -11.27
N LYS A 43 -14.09 57.07 -11.01
CA LYS A 43 -13.41 57.76 -9.92
C LYS A 43 -13.75 57.15 -8.55
N LYS A 44 -15.03 56.89 -8.27
CA LYS A 44 -15.45 56.17 -7.05
C LYS A 44 -14.83 54.79 -6.93
N VAL A 45 -14.79 54.02 -8.04
CA VAL A 45 -14.17 52.70 -8.05
C VAL A 45 -12.66 52.82 -7.83
N SER A 46 -11.98 53.77 -8.48
CA SER A 46 -10.53 53.98 -8.31
C SER A 46 -10.19 54.48 -6.90
N GLU A 47 -11.00 55.35 -6.30
CA GLU A 47 -10.85 55.80 -4.92
C GLU A 47 -11.16 54.66 -3.92
N GLY A 48 -12.15 53.82 -4.23
CA GLY A 48 -12.47 52.61 -3.47
C GLY A 48 -11.41 51.50 -3.62
N LEU A 49 -10.83 51.36 -4.83
CA LEU A 49 -9.73 50.42 -5.09
C LEU A 49 -8.39 50.96 -4.58
N ALA A 50 -8.18 52.29 -4.56
CA ALA A 50 -7.00 52.85 -3.92
C ALA A 50 -6.99 52.61 -2.40
N GLY A 51 -8.16 52.35 -1.83
CA GLY A 51 -8.32 51.88 -0.46
C GLY A 51 -8.24 50.33 -0.28
N GLY A 52 -8.16 49.59 -1.39
CA GLY A 52 -8.19 48.12 -1.33
C GLY A 52 -9.56 47.54 -0.98
N VAL A 53 -9.63 46.33 -0.50
CA VAL A 53 -10.84 45.73 0.06
C VAL A 53 -11.26 46.55 1.27
N ALA A 54 -12.54 46.95 1.35
CA ALA A 54 -13.04 47.83 2.43
C ALA A 54 -12.67 47.31 3.83
N SER A 55 -12.69 46.00 4.01
CA SER A 55 -12.01 45.29 5.11
C SER A 55 -11.90 43.81 4.81
N PHE A 56 -10.80 43.19 5.20
CA PHE A 56 -10.62 41.74 5.20
C PHE A 56 -10.04 41.36 6.57
N ASN A 57 -10.76 40.54 7.35
CA ASN A 57 -10.39 40.21 8.73
C ASN A 57 -10.03 41.45 9.58
N GLY A 58 -10.84 42.53 9.46
CA GLY A 58 -10.63 43.79 10.19
C GLY A 58 -9.50 44.67 9.66
N ARG A 59 -8.82 44.30 8.58
CA ARG A 59 -7.78 45.11 7.93
C ARG A 59 -8.35 45.84 6.72
N THR A 60 -7.94 47.08 6.51
CA THR A 60 -8.37 47.99 5.43
C THR A 60 -7.17 48.38 4.57
N GLY A 61 -7.42 48.85 3.34
CA GLY A 61 -6.38 49.27 2.41
C GLY A 61 -5.83 48.11 1.55
N ALA A 62 -4.56 48.16 1.16
CA ALA A 62 -3.90 47.11 0.39
C ALA A 62 -3.63 45.92 1.31
N VAL A 63 -4.55 44.96 1.36
CA VAL A 63 -4.44 43.80 2.23
C VAL A 63 -3.63 42.68 1.52
N LEU A 64 -2.42 42.42 2.00
CA LEU A 64 -1.62 41.28 1.60
C LEU A 64 -1.98 40.05 2.44
N PRO A 65 -1.96 38.83 1.87
CA PRO A 65 -2.18 37.61 2.63
C PRO A 65 -1.21 37.51 3.82
N GLN A 66 -1.73 37.17 4.97
CA GLN A 66 -0.98 36.96 6.21
C GLN A 66 -1.34 35.60 6.82
N SER A 67 -0.43 35.10 7.66
CA SER A 67 -0.74 33.90 8.46
C SER A 67 -1.96 34.14 9.33
N GLY A 68 -2.96 33.29 9.23
CA GLY A 68 -4.23 33.40 9.94
C GLY A 68 -5.37 34.03 9.14
N ASP A 69 -5.13 34.60 7.95
CA ASP A 69 -6.19 35.14 7.08
C ASP A 69 -7.19 34.10 6.64
N TYR A 70 -6.67 32.86 6.41
CA TYR A 70 -7.44 31.68 5.99
C TYR A 70 -7.39 30.62 7.07
N ASN A 71 -7.92 30.95 8.24
CA ASN A 71 -8.00 29.95 9.30
C ASN A 71 -9.08 28.94 8.98
N ALA A 72 -8.70 27.65 8.99
CA ALA A 72 -9.60 26.54 8.68
C ALA A 72 -10.85 26.48 9.57
N THR A 73 -10.83 27.11 10.75
CA THR A 73 -12.00 27.27 11.64
C THR A 73 -12.99 28.31 11.18
N GLN A 74 -12.62 29.19 10.24
CA GLN A 74 -13.46 30.29 9.73
C GLN A 74 -14.03 30.00 8.35
N ILE A 75 -13.59 28.94 7.69
CA ILE A 75 -14.07 28.57 6.35
C ILE A 75 -15.23 27.59 6.50
N PRO A 76 -16.46 28.01 6.12
CA PRO A 76 -17.62 27.13 6.20
C PRO A 76 -17.53 26.01 5.16
N VAL A 77 -18.02 24.82 5.51
CA VAL A 77 -18.14 23.69 4.62
C VAL A 77 -19.61 23.40 4.38
N SER A 78 -20.01 23.34 3.11
CA SER A 78 -21.37 22.95 2.74
C SER A 78 -21.41 21.46 2.38
N GLY A 79 -22.42 20.73 2.88
CA GLY A 79 -22.64 19.32 2.54
C GLY A 79 -22.08 18.31 3.53
N GLU A 80 -21.46 18.76 4.62
CA GLU A 80 -21.04 17.88 5.73
C GLU A 80 -21.94 18.11 6.94
N PRO A 81 -22.84 17.18 7.28
CA PRO A 81 -23.87 17.40 8.29
C PRO A 81 -23.32 17.56 9.72
N GLU A 82 -22.09 17.16 9.98
CA GLU A 82 -21.47 17.21 11.31
C GLU A 82 -20.29 18.18 11.42
N ALA A 83 -19.99 18.94 10.36
CA ALA A 83 -18.86 19.87 10.35
C ALA A 83 -19.25 21.22 9.76
N GLU A 84 -19.23 22.26 10.60
CA GLU A 84 -19.53 23.63 10.18
C GLU A 84 -18.33 24.31 9.49
N THR A 85 -17.12 23.84 9.71
CA THR A 85 -15.88 24.44 9.20
C THR A 85 -14.92 23.40 8.65
N VAL A 86 -13.96 23.83 7.81
CA VAL A 86 -12.90 22.97 7.26
C VAL A 86 -12.10 22.32 8.39
N ALA A 87 -11.81 23.01 9.48
CA ALA A 87 -11.11 22.43 10.61
C ALA A 87 -11.90 21.28 11.26
N ALA A 88 -13.20 21.46 11.44
CA ALA A 88 -14.09 20.43 11.98
C ALA A 88 -14.20 19.23 11.01
N ALA A 89 -14.37 19.49 9.70
CA ALA A 89 -14.41 18.46 8.68
C ALA A 89 -13.11 17.63 8.63
N LEU A 90 -11.96 18.28 8.74
CA LEU A 90 -10.66 17.61 8.77
C LEU A 90 -10.44 16.81 10.05
N SER A 91 -10.86 17.32 11.21
CA SER A 91 -10.75 16.59 12.49
C SER A 91 -11.58 15.31 12.49
N ASN A 92 -12.71 15.31 11.79
CA ASN A 92 -13.58 14.15 11.66
C ASN A 92 -13.10 13.15 10.58
N LYS A 93 -12.27 13.58 9.62
CA LYS A 93 -11.85 12.73 8.46
C LYS A 93 -10.44 12.18 8.54
N ALA A 94 -9.56 12.81 9.28
CA ALA A 94 -8.18 12.33 9.44
C ALA A 94 -7.60 12.74 10.78
N PRO A 95 -7.63 11.89 11.79
CA PRO A 95 -6.68 12.03 12.89
C PRO A 95 -5.26 12.10 12.31
N ALA A 96 -4.41 12.94 12.87
CA ALA A 96 -3.06 13.18 12.40
C ALA A 96 -2.33 11.84 12.11
N GLY A 97 -1.91 11.61 10.85
CA GLY A 97 -1.23 10.38 10.48
C GLY A 97 -1.70 9.71 9.18
N PHE A 98 -2.15 10.45 8.17
CA PHE A 98 -2.51 9.90 6.85
C PHE A 98 -3.57 8.77 6.88
N GLY A 99 -4.49 8.78 7.84
CA GLY A 99 -5.53 7.76 7.97
C GLY A 99 -5.09 6.49 8.73
N PHE A 100 -3.90 6.43 9.28
CA PHE A 100 -3.41 5.28 10.07
C PHE A 100 -3.64 5.42 11.59
N GLY A 101 -4.35 6.45 12.06
CA GLY A 101 -4.67 6.66 13.48
C GLY A 101 -3.57 7.40 14.27
N ASP A 102 -3.87 7.76 15.54
CA ASP A 102 -3.08 8.68 16.36
C ASP A 102 -1.75 8.15 16.88
N ALA A 103 -1.51 6.86 16.80
CA ALA A 103 -0.24 6.23 17.15
C ALA A 103 -0.11 4.88 16.46
N VAL A 104 1.10 4.55 16.04
CA VAL A 104 1.44 3.18 15.65
C VAL A 104 1.30 2.33 16.89
N GLN A 105 0.30 1.47 16.92
CA GLN A 105 0.08 0.55 18.03
C GLN A 105 1.05 -0.62 17.94
N SER A 106 1.66 -0.97 19.07
CA SER A 106 2.54 -2.13 19.14
C SER A 106 1.75 -3.36 19.57
N ILE A 107 1.97 -4.47 18.87
CA ILE A 107 1.47 -5.81 19.23
C ILE A 107 2.71 -6.63 19.56
N GLU A 108 3.12 -6.57 20.82
CA GLU A 108 4.38 -7.15 21.27
C GLU A 108 4.20 -8.57 21.80
N THR A 109 5.11 -9.46 21.43
CA THR A 109 5.30 -10.72 22.13
C THR A 109 6.00 -10.47 23.45
N THR A 110 5.54 -11.11 24.51
CA THR A 110 6.12 -10.98 25.86
C THR A 110 7.25 -11.95 26.11
N SER A 111 7.35 -13.02 25.32
CA SER A 111 8.44 -13.99 25.38
C SER A 111 8.63 -14.70 24.04
N ALA A 112 9.82 -15.27 23.80
CA ALA A 112 10.11 -16.09 22.64
C ALA A 112 9.26 -17.38 22.56
N GLU A 113 8.68 -17.80 23.69
CA GLU A 113 7.85 -19.01 23.82
C GLU A 113 6.36 -18.69 23.85
N GLU A 114 5.97 -17.46 23.53
CA GLU A 114 4.56 -17.07 23.49
C GLU A 114 3.77 -17.92 22.50
N SER A 115 2.62 -18.46 22.97
CA SER A 115 1.78 -19.27 22.09
C SER A 115 1.10 -18.43 21.01
N TYR A 116 0.75 -19.09 19.91
CA TYR A 116 0.01 -18.45 18.81
C TYR A 116 -1.33 -17.89 19.29
N GLU A 117 -2.04 -18.60 20.14
CA GLU A 117 -3.33 -18.20 20.71
C GLU A 117 -3.20 -16.92 21.53
N THR A 118 -2.16 -16.83 22.35
CA THR A 118 -1.87 -15.63 23.15
C THR A 118 -1.59 -14.43 22.27
N TYR A 119 -0.82 -14.63 21.20
CA TYR A 119 -0.56 -13.58 20.22
C TYR A 119 -1.83 -13.14 19.50
N CYS A 120 -2.66 -14.08 19.06
CA CYS A 120 -3.96 -13.79 18.44
C CYS A 120 -4.88 -12.96 19.37
N ALA A 121 -4.91 -13.25 20.66
CA ALA A 121 -5.68 -12.49 21.63
C ALA A 121 -5.23 -11.02 21.74
N LYS A 122 -3.93 -10.76 21.62
CA LYS A 122 -3.39 -9.38 21.57
C LYS A 122 -3.82 -8.65 20.29
N VAL A 123 -3.79 -9.34 19.15
CA VAL A 123 -4.30 -8.78 17.89
C VAL A 123 -5.79 -8.46 18.02
N ASP A 124 -6.58 -9.35 18.61
CA ASP A 124 -8.00 -9.14 18.85
C ASP A 124 -8.26 -7.93 19.74
N THR A 125 -7.45 -7.70 20.77
CA THR A 125 -7.55 -6.51 21.62
C THR A 125 -7.44 -5.21 20.82
N VAL A 126 -6.55 -5.18 19.83
CA VAL A 126 -6.42 -4.02 18.92
C VAL A 126 -7.62 -3.93 17.99
N LEU A 127 -8.07 -5.07 17.45
CA LEU A 127 -9.24 -5.14 16.56
C LEU A 127 -10.52 -4.68 17.23
N ASP A 128 -10.73 -4.98 18.51
CA ASP A 128 -11.94 -4.61 19.25
C ASP A 128 -12.11 -3.09 19.32
N GLY A 129 -11.01 -2.35 19.37
CA GLY A 129 -10.99 -0.89 19.31
C GLY A 129 -11.14 -0.30 17.91
N MET A 130 -11.18 -1.12 16.86
CA MET A 130 -11.26 -0.64 15.48
C MET A 130 -12.68 -0.68 14.92
N PRO A 131 -13.14 0.37 14.19
CA PRO A 131 -14.36 0.29 13.40
C PRO A 131 -14.26 -0.75 12.28
N ASN A 132 -15.41 -1.30 11.84
CA ASN A 132 -15.44 -2.19 10.67
C ASN A 132 -15.03 -1.45 9.39
N LYS A 133 -14.47 -2.18 8.44
CA LYS A 133 -13.96 -1.67 7.15
C LYS A 133 -12.87 -0.61 7.29
N THR A 134 -12.06 -0.73 8.36
CA THR A 134 -10.91 0.14 8.59
C THR A 134 -9.61 -0.63 8.62
N ALA A 135 -8.52 0.09 8.38
CA ALA A 135 -7.17 -0.44 8.47
C ALA A 135 -6.33 0.43 9.42
N LYS A 136 -5.39 -0.19 10.11
CA LYS A 136 -4.45 0.45 11.02
C LYS A 136 -3.05 -0.06 10.79
N LEU A 137 -2.07 0.85 10.80
CA LEU A 137 -0.67 0.47 10.82
C LEU A 137 -0.28 0.08 12.25
N VAL A 138 0.38 -1.06 12.38
CA VAL A 138 0.83 -1.59 13.68
C VAL A 138 2.29 -2.03 13.61
N LEU A 139 3.00 -1.92 14.72
CA LEU A 139 4.28 -2.61 14.91
C LEU A 139 3.96 -3.99 15.48
N ALA A 140 4.18 -5.03 14.69
CA ALA A 140 3.92 -6.40 15.09
C ALA A 140 5.23 -7.12 15.42
N TYR A 141 5.22 -7.89 16.50
CA TYR A 141 6.33 -8.72 16.95
C TYR A 141 5.81 -10.16 17.03
N PRO A 142 5.81 -10.91 15.92
CA PRO A 142 5.33 -12.27 15.93
C PRO A 142 6.21 -13.15 16.82
N PRO A 143 5.65 -14.21 17.44
CA PRO A 143 6.43 -15.15 18.23
C PRO A 143 7.61 -15.75 17.45
N ALA A 144 8.77 -15.89 18.10
CA ALA A 144 10.00 -16.40 17.48
C ALA A 144 9.85 -17.84 16.94
N VAL A 145 8.91 -18.60 17.46
CA VAL A 145 8.57 -19.96 16.99
C VAL A 145 8.11 -20.00 15.54
N TYR A 146 7.62 -18.88 14.99
CA TYR A 146 7.20 -18.76 13.58
C TYR A 146 8.28 -18.18 12.67
N GLY A 147 9.49 -18.05 13.14
CA GLY A 147 10.62 -17.48 12.43
C GLY A 147 11.51 -16.69 13.37
N LYS A 148 12.27 -15.74 12.84
CA LYS A 148 13.04 -14.84 13.69
C LYS A 148 12.10 -13.83 14.36
N ALA A 149 12.25 -13.65 15.67
CA ALA A 149 11.62 -12.55 16.37
C ALA A 149 12.19 -11.22 15.86
N GLY A 150 11.35 -10.30 15.48
CA GLY A 150 11.77 -8.98 15.02
C GLY A 150 10.60 -8.05 14.83
N THR A 151 10.88 -6.75 14.87
CA THR A 151 9.87 -5.71 14.63
C THR A 151 9.46 -5.71 13.19
N THR A 152 8.20 -5.88 12.93
CA THR A 152 7.62 -5.76 11.60
C THR A 152 6.62 -4.60 11.55
N ILE A 153 6.65 -3.85 10.45
CA ILE A 153 5.60 -2.90 10.12
C ILE A 153 4.50 -3.70 9.43
N SER A 154 3.31 -3.70 10.00
CA SER A 154 2.21 -4.52 9.54
C SER A 154 0.94 -3.71 9.39
N LEU A 155 0.11 -4.09 8.43
CA LEU A 155 -1.22 -3.55 8.23
C LEU A 155 -2.23 -4.49 8.88
N LEU A 156 -2.96 -3.98 9.87
CA LEU A 156 -4.09 -4.66 10.46
C LEU A 156 -5.38 -4.11 9.83
N TYR A 157 -6.11 -4.95 9.12
CA TYR A 157 -7.39 -4.63 8.50
C TYR A 157 -8.52 -5.37 9.22
N LYS A 158 -9.56 -4.63 9.60
CA LYS A 158 -10.83 -5.17 10.10
C LYS A 158 -11.91 -5.03 9.03
N GLY A 159 -12.29 -6.14 8.42
CA GLY A 159 -13.38 -6.16 7.45
C GLY A 159 -14.75 -6.04 8.12
N ASP A 160 -15.02 -6.97 9.05
CA ASP A 160 -16.20 -7.01 9.90
C ASP A 160 -15.91 -7.81 11.19
N ALA A 161 -16.92 -8.19 11.93
CA ALA A 161 -16.78 -9.00 13.14
C ALA A 161 -16.20 -10.41 12.86
N ASN A 162 -16.25 -10.89 11.61
CA ASN A 162 -15.89 -12.26 11.23
C ASN A 162 -14.63 -12.33 10.35
N TYR A 163 -14.13 -11.19 9.87
CA TYR A 163 -13.01 -11.15 8.94
C TYR A 163 -12.01 -10.04 9.30
N ALA A 164 -10.77 -10.43 9.47
CA ALA A 164 -9.65 -9.51 9.64
C ALA A 164 -8.38 -10.08 9.03
N VAL A 165 -7.44 -9.23 8.68
CA VAL A 165 -6.12 -9.60 8.15
C VAL A 165 -5.07 -8.78 8.85
N LEU A 166 -4.02 -9.44 9.34
CA LEU A 166 -2.77 -8.81 9.74
C LEU A 166 -1.70 -9.23 8.72
N SER A 167 -1.20 -8.28 7.95
CA SER A 167 -0.19 -8.51 6.92
C SER A 167 1.07 -7.73 7.22
N ASN A 168 2.20 -8.38 7.15
CA ASN A 168 3.51 -7.73 7.16
C ASN A 168 3.73 -6.96 5.86
N ILE A 169 4.13 -5.70 5.96
CA ILE A 169 4.46 -4.83 4.82
C ILE A 169 5.92 -4.38 4.83
N GLY A 170 6.65 -4.63 5.91
CA GLY A 170 8.06 -4.30 6.03
C GLY A 170 8.63 -4.81 7.34
N SER A 171 9.93 -5.05 7.36
CA SER A 171 10.68 -5.47 8.54
C SER A 171 12.02 -4.78 8.58
N ALA A 172 12.49 -4.46 9.80
CA ALA A 172 13.86 -4.03 10.03
C ALA A 172 14.86 -5.19 9.85
N ASP A 173 14.39 -6.43 9.97
CA ASP A 173 15.17 -7.65 9.70
C ASP A 173 14.73 -8.23 8.35
N ALA A 174 15.64 -8.25 7.38
CA ALA A 174 15.40 -8.73 6.01
C ALA A 174 14.89 -10.19 5.92
N GLY A 175 14.99 -10.97 7.01
CA GLY A 175 14.50 -12.35 7.07
C GLY A 175 13.02 -12.51 7.45
N LEU A 176 12.29 -11.43 7.72
CA LEU A 176 10.91 -11.47 8.23
C LEU A 176 9.86 -10.89 7.28
N CYS A 177 10.18 -10.72 6.01
CA CYS A 177 9.25 -10.14 5.05
C CYS A 177 8.23 -11.17 4.55
N GLY A 178 6.98 -10.71 4.31
CA GLY A 178 5.99 -11.46 3.56
C GLY A 178 5.27 -12.58 4.34
N TRP A 179 4.75 -12.26 5.51
CA TRP A 179 3.80 -13.13 6.21
C TRP A 179 2.45 -12.44 6.42
N ARG A 180 1.42 -13.26 6.62
CA ARG A 180 0.09 -12.79 7.00
C ARG A 180 -0.60 -13.78 7.93
N MET A 181 -1.58 -13.28 8.69
CA MET A 181 -2.58 -14.04 9.43
C MET A 181 -3.96 -13.56 8.98
N ILE A 182 -4.90 -14.49 8.87
CA ILE A 182 -6.26 -14.20 8.46
C ILE A 182 -7.20 -14.71 9.56
N ARG A 183 -8.10 -13.85 10.04
CA ARG A 183 -9.23 -14.22 10.87
C ARG A 183 -10.44 -14.40 9.98
N LEU A 184 -11.03 -15.55 10.00
CA LEU A 184 -12.22 -15.86 9.22
C LEU A 184 -13.13 -16.86 9.93
N LYS A 185 -14.37 -16.89 9.50
CA LYS A 185 -15.35 -17.87 9.92
C LYS A 185 -15.34 -19.03 8.91
N LYS A 186 -14.98 -20.23 9.36
CA LYS A 186 -14.90 -21.42 8.47
C LYS A 186 -16.28 -21.94 8.06
N SER A 187 -17.28 -21.80 8.92
CA SER A 187 -18.67 -22.18 8.63
C SER A 187 -19.65 -21.22 9.31
N SER A 188 -20.93 -21.28 8.93
CA SER A 188 -21.97 -20.44 9.56
C SER A 188 -22.18 -20.73 11.04
N SER A 189 -21.83 -21.93 11.48
CA SER A 189 -22.01 -22.43 12.86
C SER A 189 -20.79 -22.21 13.77
N GLU A 190 -19.63 -21.87 13.21
CA GLU A 190 -18.39 -21.69 13.98
C GLU A 190 -18.10 -20.20 14.22
N PRO A 191 -17.46 -19.84 15.36
CA PRO A 191 -16.94 -18.51 15.54
C PRO A 191 -15.79 -18.22 14.56
N SER A 192 -15.54 -16.95 14.28
CA SER A 192 -14.33 -16.57 13.54
C SER A 192 -13.07 -16.86 14.35
N ALA A 193 -12.07 -17.43 13.70
CA ALA A 193 -10.80 -17.77 14.34
C ALA A 193 -9.63 -17.36 13.44
N TRP A 194 -8.51 -17.03 14.08
CA TRP A 194 -7.25 -16.80 13.38
C TRP A 194 -6.76 -18.11 12.77
N GLN A 195 -6.41 -18.05 11.48
CA GLN A 195 -5.74 -19.16 10.81
C GLN A 195 -4.25 -19.09 11.09
N PRO A 196 -3.52 -20.22 10.99
CA PRO A 196 -2.06 -20.22 11.14
C PRO A 196 -1.37 -19.21 10.21
N PHE A 197 -0.16 -18.78 10.59
CA PHE A 197 0.66 -17.91 9.76
C PHE A 197 0.84 -18.48 8.35
N GLU A 198 0.73 -17.61 7.35
CA GLU A 198 1.05 -17.91 5.96
C GLU A 198 2.23 -17.07 5.53
N TRP A 199 3.20 -17.70 4.88
CA TRP A 199 4.42 -17.07 4.41
C TRP A 199 4.39 -16.86 2.89
N GLU A 200 4.71 -15.69 2.45
CA GLU A 200 5.01 -15.41 1.04
C GLU A 200 6.46 -15.81 0.73
N HIS A 201 7.36 -15.48 1.65
CA HIS A 201 8.78 -15.82 1.58
C HIS A 201 9.23 -16.51 2.89
N PRO A 202 9.02 -17.84 3.01
CA PRO A 202 9.41 -18.58 4.21
C PRO A 202 10.91 -18.45 4.47
N PRO A 203 11.37 -18.33 5.73
CA PRO A 203 12.79 -18.25 6.04
C PRO A 203 13.57 -19.56 5.81
N MET A 204 12.89 -20.63 5.41
CA MET A 204 13.45 -21.92 4.96
C MET A 204 14.46 -22.54 5.94
N GLN A 205 14.17 -22.52 7.24
CA GLN A 205 14.98 -23.21 8.24
C GLN A 205 14.85 -24.72 8.07
N LEU A 206 15.98 -25.42 8.16
CA LEU A 206 16.01 -26.88 8.04
C LEU A 206 15.10 -27.57 9.05
N GLY A 207 14.28 -28.49 8.56
CA GLY A 207 13.35 -29.26 9.37
C GLY A 207 12.07 -28.52 9.80
N VAL A 208 11.99 -27.21 9.58
CA VAL A 208 10.81 -26.40 9.92
C VAL A 208 9.81 -26.40 8.77
N GLU A 209 8.55 -26.64 9.12
CA GLU A 209 7.44 -26.59 8.17
C GLU A 209 6.85 -25.18 8.14
N TYR A 210 6.62 -24.64 6.94
CA TYR A 210 5.98 -23.37 6.75
C TYR A 210 4.73 -23.51 5.88
N ARG A 211 3.60 -22.97 6.34
CA ARG A 211 2.41 -22.78 5.52
C ARG A 211 2.63 -21.55 4.65
N THR A 212 2.36 -21.67 3.35
CA THR A 212 2.55 -20.58 2.39
C THR A 212 1.24 -19.89 2.03
N VAL A 213 1.33 -18.74 1.36
CA VAL A 213 0.18 -18.05 0.76
C VAL A 213 -0.35 -18.79 -0.47
N GLU A 214 0.43 -19.73 -1.02
CA GLU A 214 0.06 -20.51 -2.20
C GLU A 214 -1.11 -21.47 -1.90
N ARG A 215 -1.86 -21.78 -2.92
CA ARG A 215 -2.95 -22.76 -2.88
C ARG A 215 -2.82 -23.74 -4.05
N TYR A 216 -3.07 -25.00 -3.77
CA TYR A 216 -3.19 -26.04 -4.76
C TYR A 216 -4.52 -26.77 -4.58
N ASP A 217 -5.38 -26.75 -5.59
CA ASP A 217 -6.75 -27.28 -5.52
C ASP A 217 -7.55 -26.76 -4.30
N GLY A 218 -7.41 -25.46 -4.02
CA GLY A 218 -8.04 -24.78 -2.86
C GLY A 218 -7.40 -25.07 -1.50
N LYS A 219 -6.47 -26.01 -1.40
CA LYS A 219 -5.78 -26.38 -0.16
C LYS A 219 -4.53 -25.52 0.04
N PRO A 220 -4.18 -25.21 1.31
CA PRO A 220 -2.90 -24.58 1.61
C PRO A 220 -1.72 -25.41 1.12
N VAL A 221 -0.72 -24.74 0.56
CA VAL A 221 0.56 -25.31 0.23
C VAL A 221 1.53 -25.11 1.38
N TYR A 222 2.21 -26.17 1.76
CA TYR A 222 3.26 -26.16 2.75
C TYR A 222 4.61 -26.34 2.09
N VAL A 223 5.65 -25.80 2.72
CA VAL A 223 7.03 -25.98 2.29
C VAL A 223 7.90 -26.41 3.47
N LYS A 224 8.81 -27.33 3.24
CA LYS A 224 9.78 -27.81 4.22
C LYS A 224 11.13 -28.10 3.57
N ALA A 225 12.20 -27.66 4.23
CA ALA A 225 13.56 -28.00 3.87
C ALA A 225 14.01 -29.25 4.66
N VAL A 226 14.40 -30.29 3.97
CA VAL A 226 14.84 -31.57 4.51
C VAL A 226 16.34 -31.73 4.31
N ASN A 227 17.06 -31.99 5.39
CA ASN A 227 18.51 -32.19 5.32
C ASN A 227 18.84 -33.64 4.99
N PHE A 228 19.45 -33.88 3.86
CA PHE A 228 19.99 -35.19 3.46
C PHE A 228 21.36 -35.48 4.09
N GLY A 229 22.05 -34.45 4.59
CA GLY A 229 23.46 -34.57 4.93
C GLY A 229 24.33 -34.84 3.69
N ILE A 230 25.37 -35.62 3.88
CA ILE A 230 26.28 -36.00 2.78
C ILE A 230 25.61 -37.08 1.94
N VAL A 231 25.59 -36.88 0.63
CA VAL A 231 25.15 -37.86 -0.38
C VAL A 231 26.35 -38.28 -1.20
N SER A 232 26.53 -39.57 -1.37
CA SER A 232 27.65 -40.13 -2.12
C SER A 232 27.32 -40.31 -3.60
N ASN A 233 28.34 -40.60 -4.38
CA ASN A 233 28.23 -40.97 -5.79
C ASN A 233 27.63 -42.37 -5.93
N ASN A 234 26.80 -42.61 -6.93
CA ASN A 234 26.11 -43.89 -7.13
C ASN A 234 25.39 -44.39 -5.86
N ASP A 235 24.69 -43.50 -5.19
CA ASP A 235 24.03 -43.76 -3.93
C ASP A 235 22.51 -43.49 -4.02
N THR A 236 21.76 -44.30 -3.30
CA THR A 236 20.33 -44.05 -3.09
C THR A 236 20.12 -43.76 -1.62
N LYS A 237 19.74 -42.55 -1.32
CA LYS A 237 19.52 -42.12 0.05
C LYS A 237 18.07 -41.70 0.28
N PHE A 238 17.48 -42.24 1.33
CA PHE A 238 16.14 -41.92 1.80
C PHE A 238 16.23 -41.21 3.14
N VAL A 239 15.45 -40.11 3.31
CA VAL A 239 15.35 -39.37 4.57
C VAL A 239 13.89 -39.13 4.87
N GLU A 240 13.46 -39.49 6.06
CA GLU A 240 12.11 -39.17 6.53
C GLU A 240 11.94 -37.65 6.70
N HIS A 241 10.88 -37.12 6.11
CA HIS A 241 10.61 -35.68 6.21
C HIS A 241 9.86 -35.29 7.49
N GLY A 242 9.29 -36.24 8.24
CA GLY A 242 8.58 -36.03 9.49
C GLY A 242 7.33 -35.13 9.33
N ILE A 243 6.65 -35.19 8.19
CA ILE A 243 5.44 -34.44 7.93
C ILE A 243 4.23 -35.28 8.29
N SER A 244 3.39 -34.77 9.18
CA SER A 244 2.11 -35.39 9.49
C SER A 244 1.07 -35.02 8.42
N ASN A 245 0.21 -35.99 8.10
CA ASN A 245 -0.92 -35.78 7.17
C ASN A 245 -0.50 -35.36 5.75
N PHE A 246 0.69 -35.74 5.31
CA PHE A 246 1.14 -35.52 3.94
C PHE A 246 0.16 -36.14 2.95
N GLU A 247 -0.28 -35.35 1.96
CA GLU A 247 -1.23 -35.80 0.95
C GLU A 247 -0.57 -35.93 -0.43
N SER A 248 -0.04 -34.83 -0.93
CA SER A 248 0.54 -34.80 -2.28
C SER A 248 1.77 -33.91 -2.32
N CYS A 249 2.82 -34.38 -2.97
CA CYS A 249 3.96 -33.57 -3.35
C CYS A 249 3.60 -32.76 -4.59
N ILE A 250 3.77 -31.44 -4.52
CA ILE A 250 3.56 -30.51 -5.64
C ILE A 250 4.88 -30.28 -6.35
N GLU A 251 5.93 -30.07 -5.58
CA GLU A 251 7.27 -29.79 -6.07
C GLU A 251 8.30 -30.41 -5.12
N CYS A 252 9.32 -30.99 -5.71
CA CYS A 252 10.50 -31.45 -4.98
C CYS A 252 11.73 -30.90 -5.69
N ALA A 253 12.44 -30.01 -5.03
CA ALA A 253 13.68 -29.40 -5.52
C ALA A 253 14.79 -29.66 -4.52
N GLY A 254 16.04 -29.59 -4.96
CA GLY A 254 17.16 -29.78 -4.05
C GLY A 254 18.41 -29.03 -4.47
N PHE A 255 19.30 -28.81 -3.52
CA PHE A 255 20.61 -28.24 -3.76
C PHE A 255 21.65 -28.89 -2.87
N GLY A 256 22.87 -29.04 -3.42
CA GLY A 256 24.05 -29.52 -2.69
C GLY A 256 25.19 -28.54 -2.95
N GLY A 257 25.67 -27.87 -1.91
CA GLY A 257 26.65 -26.82 -2.05
C GLY A 257 26.14 -25.68 -2.94
N GLU A 258 26.89 -25.34 -3.98
CA GLU A 258 26.55 -24.25 -4.92
C GLU A 258 25.69 -24.73 -6.11
N LYS A 259 25.24 -26.00 -6.14
CA LYS A 259 24.56 -26.58 -7.30
C LYS A 259 23.09 -26.92 -6.97
N ASN A 260 22.23 -26.65 -7.93
CA ASN A 260 20.87 -27.17 -7.94
C ASN A 260 20.91 -28.69 -8.26
N LEU A 261 20.18 -29.50 -7.51
CA LEU A 261 20.10 -30.94 -7.74
C LEU A 261 19.23 -31.30 -8.95
N ILE A 262 18.22 -30.51 -9.24
CA ILE A 262 17.36 -30.70 -10.41
C ILE A 262 18.11 -30.24 -11.65
N GLY A 263 18.24 -31.14 -12.64
CA GLY A 263 18.97 -30.86 -13.88
C GLY A 263 20.50 -30.96 -13.73
N ASN A 264 21.02 -31.46 -12.61
CA ASN A 264 22.42 -31.83 -12.47
C ASN A 264 22.62 -33.22 -13.08
N GLU A 265 23.59 -33.35 -13.94
CA GLU A 265 23.95 -34.63 -14.61
C GLU A 265 24.22 -35.78 -13.62
N GLY A 266 24.44 -35.47 -12.34
CA GLY A 266 24.72 -36.43 -11.27
C GLY A 266 23.52 -36.90 -10.45
N VAL A 267 22.30 -36.36 -10.66
CA VAL A 267 21.10 -36.77 -9.93
C VAL A 267 20.08 -37.36 -10.89
N ASP A 268 19.81 -38.64 -10.73
CA ASP A 268 18.86 -39.35 -11.58
C ASP A 268 17.42 -39.23 -11.07
N VAL A 269 17.26 -39.25 -9.75
CA VAL A 269 15.94 -39.20 -9.11
C VAL A 269 15.97 -38.29 -7.87
N LEU A 270 14.99 -37.43 -7.76
CA LEU A 270 14.65 -36.72 -6.54
C LEU A 270 13.13 -36.68 -6.43
N TYR A 271 12.55 -37.34 -5.44
CA TYR A 271 11.11 -37.35 -5.23
C TYR A 271 10.75 -37.41 -3.75
N ALA A 272 9.57 -36.93 -3.42
CA ALA A 272 8.97 -37.08 -2.10
C ALA A 272 7.72 -37.94 -2.16
N ASN A 273 7.53 -38.78 -1.16
CA ASN A 273 6.32 -39.56 -0.92
C ASN A 273 5.73 -39.30 0.44
N THR A 274 4.78 -40.11 0.90
CA THR A 274 4.08 -39.93 2.17
C THR A 274 4.97 -40.02 3.42
N THR A 275 6.16 -40.57 3.33
CA THR A 275 7.04 -40.84 4.48
C THR A 275 8.34 -40.06 4.45
N GLY A 276 8.87 -39.81 3.24
CA GLY A 276 10.18 -39.17 3.14
C GLY A 276 10.51 -38.67 1.75
N VAL A 277 11.74 -38.26 1.59
CA VAL A 277 12.34 -37.81 0.34
C VAL A 277 13.46 -38.77 -0.03
N SER A 278 13.50 -39.14 -1.30
CA SER A 278 14.53 -40.01 -1.86
C SER A 278 15.36 -39.24 -2.88
N ILE A 279 16.66 -39.47 -2.84
CA ILE A 279 17.62 -39.03 -3.86
C ILE A 279 18.36 -40.22 -4.40
N GLU A 280 18.52 -40.30 -5.71
CA GLU A 280 19.35 -41.28 -6.38
C GLU A 280 20.40 -40.57 -7.23
N THR A 281 21.65 -40.87 -7.03
CA THR A 281 22.77 -40.23 -7.69
C THR A 281 23.52 -41.25 -8.55
N ASN A 282 24.12 -40.79 -9.65
CA ASN A 282 24.96 -41.57 -10.52
C ASN A 282 26.44 -41.16 -10.47
N GLY A 283 27.29 -41.79 -11.28
CA GLY A 283 28.74 -41.60 -11.29
C GLY A 283 29.23 -40.19 -11.59
N TYR A 284 28.36 -39.28 -12.03
CA TYR A 284 28.67 -37.89 -12.34
C TYR A 284 28.39 -36.92 -11.16
N PHE A 285 27.85 -37.43 -10.07
CA PHE A 285 27.58 -36.62 -8.87
C PHE A 285 28.89 -36.34 -8.11
N THR A 286 29.67 -35.38 -8.57
CA THR A 286 31.09 -35.25 -8.22
C THR A 286 31.38 -34.39 -6.97
N LYS A 287 30.40 -33.85 -6.25
CA LYS A 287 30.72 -32.82 -5.25
C LYS A 287 30.11 -32.90 -3.86
N ALA A 288 29.31 -33.91 -3.56
CA ALA A 288 28.70 -33.94 -2.22
C ALA A 288 29.50 -34.72 -1.17
N SER A 289 30.51 -35.48 -1.60
CA SER A 289 31.15 -36.48 -0.72
C SER A 289 32.44 -36.05 -0.07
N SER A 290 33.19 -35.11 -0.63
CA SER A 290 34.53 -34.79 -0.09
C SER A 290 34.59 -33.60 0.85
N ASP A 291 33.65 -32.66 0.78
CA ASP A 291 33.79 -31.37 1.45
C ASP A 291 32.73 -31.08 2.54
N GLY A 292 31.98 -32.11 2.95
CA GLY A 292 31.00 -31.96 4.05
C GLY A 292 29.81 -31.05 3.73
N VAL A 293 29.50 -30.85 2.46
CA VAL A 293 28.38 -29.98 2.06
C VAL A 293 27.08 -30.75 2.26
N ASN A 294 26.23 -30.24 3.13
CA ASN A 294 24.90 -30.78 3.33
C ASN A 294 24.05 -30.61 2.07
N THR A 295 23.48 -31.70 1.62
CA THR A 295 22.46 -31.71 0.57
C THR A 295 21.10 -31.45 1.21
N VAL A 296 20.33 -30.54 0.64
CA VAL A 296 19.02 -30.14 1.14
C VAL A 296 18.00 -30.35 0.03
N ALA A 297 16.87 -31.00 0.36
CA ALA A 297 15.69 -31.02 -0.48
C ALA A 297 14.64 -30.06 0.06
N ILE A 298 14.03 -29.31 -0.84
CA ILE A 298 12.87 -28.46 -0.57
C ILE A 298 11.66 -29.15 -1.16
N ILE A 299 10.67 -29.43 -0.35
CA ILE A 299 9.42 -30.04 -0.77
C ILE A 299 8.27 -29.05 -0.56
N LYS A 300 7.44 -28.88 -1.62
CA LYS A 300 6.12 -28.24 -1.52
C LYS A 300 5.05 -29.32 -1.58
N TYR A 301 4.06 -29.25 -0.72
CA TYR A 301 3.08 -30.31 -0.56
C TYR A 301 1.76 -29.79 0.02
N THR A 302 0.71 -30.62 -0.13
CA THR A 302 -0.55 -30.43 0.57
C THR A 302 -0.71 -31.43 1.72
N LYS A 303 -1.63 -31.17 2.62
CA LYS A 303 -2.02 -32.03 3.72
C LYS A 303 -3.48 -32.48 3.58
N THR A 304 -3.78 -33.66 4.10
CA THR A 304 -5.16 -34.18 4.18
C THR A 304 -6.01 -33.40 5.16
N THR A 305 -5.38 -32.83 6.20
CA THR A 305 -6.01 -31.97 7.21
C THR A 305 -5.09 -30.80 7.50
N ASP A 306 -5.69 -29.62 7.64
CA ASP A 306 -5.02 -28.33 7.91
C ASP A 306 -5.01 -28.06 9.41
#